data_af2e632f372ce4fd743c5db8b9b74eba
#
_entry.id   af2e632f372ce4fd743c5db8b9b74eba
#
_cell.length_a   1.000
_cell.length_b   1.000
_cell.length_c   1.000
_cell.angle_alpha   90.00
_cell.angle_beta   90.00
_cell.angle_gamma   90.00
#
_symmetry.space_group_name_H-M   'P 1'
#
loop_
_entity.id
_entity.type
_entity.pdbx_description
1 polymer ?
#
loop_
_entity_poly.entity_id
_entity_poly.type
_entity_poly.pdbx_seq_one_letter_code
_entity_poly.pdbx_strand_id
1 'polypeptide(L)'
;MHRISKSAIVPYSPQQMFDLVNNINDYSQFLNWCDSSSILNESGNQITASVQINKNGFKQKFTTINTLTPYKSIEMILLDGPFDELSGEWRFESLGDSSAKVYLNLEFSFKSIIADMTISPLFKSIANSQLDAFVERAKHIYG
;
A
#
# COMPACT_ATOMS: atom_id res chain seq x y z
N MET A 1 -15.44 -7.15 8.44
CA MET A 1 -14.60 -6.63 7.34
C MET A 1 -14.40 -5.13 7.52
N HIS A 2 -13.16 -4.72 7.60
CA HIS A 2 -12.80 -3.30 7.69
C HIS A 2 -12.46 -2.77 6.31
N ARG A 3 -12.86 -1.52 6.05
CA ARG A 3 -12.64 -0.87 4.74
C ARG A 3 -12.00 0.49 4.91
N ILE A 4 -11.01 0.77 4.08
CA ILE A 4 -10.38 2.08 3.95
C ILE A 4 -10.57 2.53 2.50
N SER A 5 -11.05 3.76 2.31
CA SER A 5 -11.22 4.34 0.98
C SER A 5 -10.74 5.77 1.04
N LYS A 6 -9.66 6.06 0.34
CA LYS A 6 -9.02 7.37 0.33
C LYS A 6 -8.67 7.81 -1.08
N SER A 7 -8.62 9.13 -1.30
CA SER A 7 -8.12 9.67 -2.55
C SER A 7 -7.43 11.01 -2.33
N ALA A 8 -6.54 11.36 -3.26
CA ALA A 8 -5.83 12.63 -3.26
C ALA A 8 -5.56 13.08 -4.70
N ILE A 9 -5.60 14.39 -4.92
CA ILE A 9 -5.19 14.99 -6.19
C ILE A 9 -3.76 15.51 -6.00
N VAL A 10 -2.88 15.13 -6.94
CA VAL A 10 -1.46 15.44 -6.86
C VAL A 10 -0.95 16.10 -8.15
N PRO A 11 0.05 16.99 -8.05
CA PRO A 11 0.65 17.62 -9.23
C PRO A 11 1.74 16.74 -9.86
N TYR A 12 1.46 15.43 -9.97
CA TYR A 12 2.36 14.44 -10.57
C TYR A 12 1.56 13.54 -11.49
N SER A 13 2.23 13.00 -12.53
CA SER A 13 1.55 12.15 -13.51
C SER A 13 1.17 10.80 -12.91
N PRO A 14 0.20 10.08 -13.51
CA PRO A 14 -0.08 8.69 -13.13
C PRO A 14 1.15 7.81 -13.14
N GLN A 15 2.04 7.96 -14.12
CA GLN A 15 3.28 7.20 -14.20
C GLN A 15 4.18 7.46 -13.01
N GLN A 16 4.37 8.72 -12.63
CA GLN A 16 5.20 9.08 -11.47
C GLN A 16 4.67 8.47 -10.19
N MET A 17 3.37 8.55 -9.97
CA MET A 17 2.75 7.99 -8.77
C MET A 17 2.74 6.46 -8.78
N PHE A 18 2.46 5.85 -9.93
CA PHE A 18 2.53 4.40 -10.09
C PHE A 18 3.94 3.87 -9.77
N ASP A 19 4.95 4.49 -10.36
CA ASP A 19 6.35 4.08 -10.15
C ASP A 19 6.76 4.20 -8.69
N LEU A 20 6.30 5.25 -8.01
CA LEU A 20 6.58 5.46 -6.60
C LEU A 20 5.96 4.37 -5.72
N VAL A 21 4.69 4.05 -5.95
CA VAL A 21 3.99 3.01 -5.19
C VAL A 21 4.55 1.62 -5.50
N ASN A 22 4.95 1.39 -6.75
CA ASN A 22 5.49 0.10 -7.18
C ASN A 22 6.94 -0.12 -6.74
N ASN A 23 7.61 0.89 -6.23
CA ASN A 23 8.99 0.78 -5.74
C ASN A 23 9.01 0.29 -4.30
N ILE A 24 8.62 -0.97 -4.12
CA ILE A 24 8.39 -1.60 -2.82
C ILE A 24 9.66 -1.66 -1.98
N ASN A 25 10.81 -1.85 -2.60
CA ASN A 25 12.09 -1.96 -1.89
C ASN A 25 12.46 -0.67 -1.14
N ASP A 26 11.87 0.46 -1.48
CA ASP A 26 12.15 1.74 -0.83
C ASP A 26 11.20 2.09 0.31
N TYR A 27 10.19 1.26 0.58
CA TYR A 27 9.16 1.57 1.57
C TYR A 27 9.73 1.88 2.96
N SER A 28 10.76 1.16 3.40
CA SER A 28 11.35 1.40 4.72
C SER A 28 12.06 2.75 4.84
N GLN A 29 12.34 3.41 3.72
CA GLN A 29 13.00 4.73 3.73
C GLN A 29 12.06 5.86 4.15
N PHE A 30 10.74 5.71 4.01
CA PHE A 30 9.80 6.79 4.30
C PHE A 30 8.54 6.38 5.05
N LEU A 31 8.23 5.09 5.14
CA LEU A 31 7.08 4.61 5.91
C LEU A 31 7.56 4.24 7.31
N ASN A 32 7.19 5.04 8.30
CA ASN A 32 7.70 4.89 9.67
C ASN A 32 7.28 3.59 10.37
N TRP A 33 6.26 2.91 9.84
CA TRP A 33 5.80 1.62 10.36
C TRP A 33 6.44 0.43 9.64
N CYS A 34 7.20 0.67 8.59
CA CYS A 34 7.79 -0.39 7.75
C CYS A 34 9.26 -0.59 8.11
N ASP A 35 9.57 -1.73 8.73
CA ASP A 35 10.96 -2.09 9.05
C ASP A 35 11.73 -2.53 7.81
N SER A 36 11.08 -3.32 6.96
CA SER A 36 11.68 -3.83 5.75
C SER A 36 10.61 -4.19 4.74
N SER A 37 10.99 -4.21 3.49
CA SER A 37 10.13 -4.61 2.38
C SER A 37 10.99 -5.18 1.27
N SER A 38 10.45 -6.14 0.55
CA SER A 38 11.22 -6.76 -0.55
C SER A 38 10.29 -7.38 -1.58
N ILE A 39 10.76 -7.40 -2.82
CA ILE A 39 10.12 -8.14 -3.90
C ILE A 39 10.69 -9.55 -3.86
N LEU A 40 9.82 -10.54 -3.70
CA LEU A 40 10.21 -11.95 -3.60
C LEU A 40 10.23 -12.63 -4.97
N ASN A 41 9.35 -12.20 -5.87
CA ASN A 41 9.21 -12.79 -7.19
C ASN A 41 8.52 -11.82 -8.13
N GLU A 42 8.90 -11.87 -9.41
CA GLU A 42 8.25 -11.12 -10.48
C GLU A 42 7.95 -12.08 -11.62
N SER A 43 6.72 -12.05 -12.11
CA SER A 43 6.28 -12.93 -13.21
C SER A 43 5.23 -12.21 -14.04
N GLY A 44 5.62 -11.78 -15.25
CA GLY A 44 4.74 -11.01 -16.12
C GLY A 44 4.30 -9.70 -15.45
N ASN A 45 3.00 -9.53 -15.29
CA ASN A 45 2.43 -8.34 -14.64
C ASN A 45 2.17 -8.53 -13.15
N GLN A 46 2.72 -9.58 -12.54
CA GLN A 46 2.52 -9.85 -11.11
C GLN A 46 3.82 -9.76 -10.34
N ILE A 47 3.75 -9.18 -9.15
CA ILE A 47 4.85 -9.09 -8.20
C ILE A 47 4.38 -9.71 -6.89
N THR A 48 5.19 -10.60 -6.34
CA THR A 48 5.00 -11.08 -4.97
C THR A 48 5.91 -10.27 -4.06
N ALA A 49 5.33 -9.57 -3.11
CA ALA A 49 6.06 -8.65 -2.25
C ALA A 49 5.76 -8.91 -0.78
N SER A 50 6.76 -8.70 0.06
CA SER A 50 6.66 -8.88 1.49
C SER A 50 7.00 -7.59 2.22
N VAL A 51 6.24 -7.30 3.28
CA VAL A 51 6.40 -6.10 4.10
C VAL A 51 6.40 -6.50 5.57
N GLN A 52 7.34 -5.96 6.34
CA GLN A 52 7.42 -6.14 7.78
C GLN A 52 6.86 -4.91 8.47
N ILE A 53 5.74 -5.08 9.19
CA ILE A 53 5.17 -4.02 10.03
C ILE A 53 5.87 -4.03 11.38
N ASN A 54 6.21 -2.85 11.88
CA ASN A 54 6.70 -2.66 13.24
C ASN A 54 6.17 -1.32 13.75
N LYS A 55 5.11 -1.37 14.56
CA LYS A 55 4.53 -0.16 15.15
C LYS A 55 3.91 -0.48 16.49
N ASN A 56 4.27 0.29 17.51
CA ASN A 56 3.73 0.16 18.88
C ASN A 56 3.80 -1.26 19.42
N GLY A 57 4.91 -1.97 19.16
CA GLY A 57 5.10 -3.34 19.62
C GLY A 57 4.46 -4.40 18.72
N PHE A 58 3.65 -4.01 17.76
CA PHE A 58 3.08 -4.93 16.78
C PHE A 58 4.10 -5.16 15.66
N LYS A 59 4.65 -6.39 15.61
CA LYS A 59 5.59 -6.81 14.57
C LYS A 59 4.99 -7.98 13.82
N GLN A 60 4.68 -7.78 12.55
CA GLN A 60 4.14 -8.83 11.70
C GLN A 60 4.61 -8.65 10.26
N LYS A 61 4.87 -9.77 9.62
CA LYS A 61 5.21 -9.82 8.21
C LYS A 61 3.99 -10.28 7.43
N PHE A 62 3.73 -9.62 6.31
CA PHE A 62 2.71 -10.10 5.40
C PHE A 62 3.20 -10.02 3.96
N THR A 63 2.66 -10.89 3.12
CA THR A 63 3.05 -11.03 1.73
C THR A 63 1.80 -10.92 0.86
N THR A 64 1.91 -10.16 -0.22
CA THR A 64 0.81 -9.98 -1.18
C THR A 64 1.27 -10.32 -2.58
N ILE A 65 0.30 -10.69 -3.40
CA ILE A 65 0.47 -10.75 -4.85
C ILE A 65 -0.14 -9.48 -5.42
N ASN A 66 0.69 -8.70 -6.10
CA ASN A 66 0.29 -7.43 -6.70
C ASN A 66 0.20 -7.60 -8.21
N THR A 67 -0.98 -7.34 -8.76
CA THR A 67 -1.21 -7.39 -10.21
C THR A 67 -1.14 -5.96 -10.74
N LEU A 68 -0.25 -5.72 -11.68
CA LEU A 68 0.06 -4.40 -12.21
C LEU A 68 -0.65 -4.18 -13.55
N THR A 69 -1.36 -3.06 -13.64
CA THR A 69 -1.78 -2.49 -14.91
C THR A 69 -1.02 -1.17 -15.05
N PRO A 70 0.07 -1.14 -15.83
CA PRO A 70 1.00 -0.01 -15.82
C PRO A 70 0.32 1.34 -15.92
N TYR A 71 0.65 2.19 -14.96
CA TYR A 71 0.20 3.58 -14.80
C TYR A 71 -1.30 3.74 -14.56
N LYS A 72 -2.04 2.63 -14.36
CA LYS A 72 -3.49 2.65 -14.08
C LYS A 72 -3.84 2.10 -12.72
N SER A 73 -3.32 0.91 -12.37
CA SER A 73 -3.70 0.29 -11.10
C SER A 73 -2.67 -0.73 -10.61
N ILE A 74 -2.71 -0.96 -9.30
CA ILE A 74 -2.01 -2.05 -8.62
C ILE A 74 -3.04 -2.73 -7.73
N GLU A 75 -3.40 -3.97 -8.05
CA GLU A 75 -4.34 -4.76 -7.25
C GLU A 75 -3.55 -5.69 -6.35
N MET A 76 -3.91 -5.73 -5.07
CA MET A 76 -3.20 -6.50 -4.05
C MET A 76 -4.11 -7.54 -3.43
N ILE A 77 -3.61 -8.77 -3.31
CA ILE A 77 -4.31 -9.88 -2.65
C ILE A 77 -3.34 -10.54 -1.68
N LEU A 78 -3.82 -10.86 -0.49
CA LEU A 78 -3.03 -11.54 0.53
C LEU A 78 -2.58 -12.92 0.05
N LEU A 79 -1.28 -13.21 0.20
CA LEU A 79 -0.73 -14.54 0.02
C LEU A 79 -0.44 -15.18 1.38
N ASP A 80 0.12 -14.42 2.33
CA ASP A 80 0.48 -14.92 3.65
C ASP A 80 0.51 -13.78 4.66
N GLY A 81 0.08 -14.04 5.88
CA GLY A 81 0.11 -13.03 6.94
C GLY A 81 -0.94 -13.29 8.02
N PRO A 82 -1.06 -12.36 8.98
CA PRO A 82 -1.94 -12.53 10.15
C PRO A 82 -3.41 -12.25 9.85
N PHE A 83 -3.75 -11.94 8.62
CA PHE A 83 -5.11 -11.59 8.21
C PHE A 83 -5.89 -12.83 7.84
N ASP A 84 -7.21 -12.80 8.06
CA ASP A 84 -8.14 -13.72 7.45
C ASP A 84 -8.34 -13.33 5.98
N GLU A 85 -8.54 -12.03 5.74
CA GLU A 85 -8.62 -11.46 4.40
C GLU A 85 -7.86 -10.14 4.35
N LEU A 86 -7.22 -9.90 3.22
CA LEU A 86 -6.64 -8.60 2.88
C LEU A 86 -6.63 -8.48 1.37
N SER A 87 -7.30 -7.47 0.86
CA SER A 87 -7.24 -7.11 -0.55
C SER A 87 -7.26 -5.59 -0.68
N GLY A 88 -6.73 -5.10 -1.78
CA GLY A 88 -6.72 -3.67 -2.00
C GLY A 88 -6.39 -3.30 -3.42
N GLU A 89 -6.52 -2.01 -3.70
CA GLU A 89 -6.22 -1.46 -5.01
C GLU A 89 -5.71 -0.04 -4.86
N TRP A 90 -4.61 0.23 -5.55
CA TRP A 90 -4.20 1.58 -5.91
C TRP A 90 -4.70 1.85 -7.33
N ARG A 91 -5.32 3.00 -7.54
CA ARG A 91 -5.73 3.42 -8.87
C ARG A 91 -5.23 4.82 -9.15
N PHE A 92 -4.77 5.04 -10.38
CA PHE A 92 -4.14 6.28 -10.82
C PHE A 92 -4.92 6.82 -12.02
N GLU A 93 -5.57 7.96 -11.85
CA GLU A 93 -6.40 8.57 -12.89
C GLU A 93 -5.73 9.85 -13.37
N SER A 94 -5.53 9.97 -14.69
CA SER A 94 -4.97 11.20 -15.26
C SER A 94 -5.99 12.33 -15.19
N LEU A 95 -5.53 13.50 -14.73
CA LEU A 95 -6.33 14.74 -14.71
C LEU A 95 -5.79 15.77 -15.70
N GLY A 96 -4.92 15.36 -16.61
CA GLY A 96 -4.27 16.25 -17.59
C GLY A 96 -2.77 16.05 -17.58
N ASP A 97 -2.06 17.08 -18.07
CA ASP A 97 -0.60 17.01 -18.30
C ASP A 97 0.20 17.00 -17.03
N SER A 98 0.44 16.16 -16.26
CA SER A 98 1.27 16.14 -15.05
C SER A 98 0.47 16.23 -13.76
N SER A 99 -0.79 15.81 -13.80
CA SER A 99 -1.55 15.67 -12.56
C SER A 99 -2.36 14.39 -12.57
N ALA A 100 -2.66 13.89 -11.38
CA ALA A 100 -3.38 12.66 -11.20
C ALA A 100 -4.26 12.70 -9.97
N LYS A 101 -5.32 11.89 -9.98
CA LYS A 101 -6.05 11.54 -8.78
C LYS A 101 -5.67 10.11 -8.42
N VAL A 102 -5.20 9.94 -7.20
CA VAL A 102 -4.73 8.66 -6.67
C VAL A 102 -5.77 8.14 -5.69
N TYR A 103 -6.19 6.90 -5.88
CA TYR A 103 -7.15 6.22 -4.99
C TYR A 103 -6.46 5.06 -4.29
N LEU A 104 -6.78 4.88 -3.02
CA LEU A 104 -6.39 3.72 -2.25
C LEU A 104 -7.63 3.12 -1.59
N ASN A 105 -7.93 1.89 -1.93
CA ASN A 105 -9.03 1.13 -1.34
C ASN A 105 -8.48 -0.16 -0.76
N LEU A 106 -8.79 -0.42 0.51
CA LEU A 106 -8.35 -1.61 1.23
C LEU A 106 -9.54 -2.25 1.95
N GLU A 107 -9.56 -3.59 1.97
CA GLU A 107 -10.48 -4.38 2.77
C GLU A 107 -9.67 -5.42 3.52
N PHE A 108 -9.93 -5.58 4.83
CA PHE A 108 -9.18 -6.52 5.64
C PHE A 108 -9.96 -6.99 6.86
N SER A 109 -9.60 -8.18 7.36
CA SER A 109 -10.01 -8.67 8.66
C SER A 109 -8.90 -9.56 9.22
N PHE A 110 -8.82 -9.67 10.54
CA PHE A 110 -7.85 -10.54 11.20
C PHE A 110 -8.48 -11.89 11.55
N LYS A 111 -7.64 -12.93 11.71
CA LYS A 111 -8.08 -14.32 11.87
C LYS A 111 -8.89 -14.58 13.14
N SER A 112 -8.61 -13.86 14.22
CA SER A 112 -9.34 -14.05 15.47
C SER A 112 -10.13 -12.80 15.82
N ILE A 113 -11.23 -12.98 16.57
CA ILE A 113 -12.05 -11.86 17.06
C ILE A 113 -11.20 -10.96 17.96
N ILE A 114 -10.36 -11.56 18.81
CA ILE A 114 -9.49 -10.79 19.72
C ILE A 114 -8.48 -9.98 18.94
N ALA A 115 -7.80 -10.58 17.95
CA ALA A 115 -6.86 -9.87 17.10
C ALA A 115 -7.56 -8.77 16.31
N ASP A 116 -8.75 -9.05 15.79
CA ASP A 116 -9.52 -8.04 15.05
C ASP A 116 -9.89 -6.84 15.92
N MET A 117 -10.24 -7.06 17.18
CA MET A 117 -10.56 -5.99 18.13
C MET A 117 -9.35 -5.18 18.58
N THR A 118 -8.18 -5.83 18.73
CA THR A 118 -6.99 -5.20 19.30
C THR A 118 -6.03 -4.64 18.27
N ILE A 119 -5.89 -5.31 17.12
CA ILE A 119 -4.91 -4.96 16.10
C ILE A 119 -5.52 -4.11 14.98
N SER A 120 -6.81 -4.30 14.67
CA SER A 120 -7.45 -3.54 13.60
C SER A 120 -7.39 -2.03 13.78
N PRO A 121 -7.58 -1.45 14.99
CA PRO A 121 -7.43 -0.01 15.15
C PRO A 121 -6.04 0.49 14.77
N LEU A 122 -4.99 -0.28 15.12
CA LEU A 122 -3.62 0.06 14.77
C LEU A 122 -3.40 -0.03 13.27
N PHE A 123 -3.86 -1.12 12.64
CA PHE A 123 -3.71 -1.30 11.20
C PHE A 123 -4.53 -0.25 10.42
N LYS A 124 -5.72 0.12 10.90
CA LYS A 124 -6.50 1.21 10.30
C LYS A 124 -5.74 2.53 10.32
N SER A 125 -5.08 2.82 11.43
CA SER A 125 -4.25 4.02 11.55
C SER A 125 -3.13 4.03 10.51
N ILE A 126 -2.44 2.89 10.35
CA ILE A 126 -1.40 2.73 9.33
C ILE A 126 -2.00 2.96 7.92
N ALA A 127 -3.09 2.26 7.62
CA ALA A 127 -3.72 2.32 6.30
C ALA A 127 -4.26 3.72 5.98
N ASN A 128 -4.85 4.39 6.96
CA ASN A 128 -5.37 5.75 6.78
C ASN A 128 -4.26 6.77 6.48
N SER A 129 -3.07 6.56 7.00
CA SER A 129 -1.92 7.46 6.76
C SER A 129 -1.15 7.13 5.49
N GLN A 130 -1.44 6.01 4.85
CA GLN A 130 -0.64 5.47 3.76
C GLN A 130 -0.59 6.40 2.55
N LEU A 131 -1.76 6.86 2.09
CA LEU A 131 -1.83 7.74 0.92
C LEU A 131 -1.07 9.04 1.16
N ASP A 132 -1.25 9.65 2.33
CA ASP A 132 -0.57 10.89 2.68
C ASP A 132 0.96 10.70 2.72
N ALA A 133 1.43 9.55 3.20
CA ALA A 133 2.85 9.25 3.21
C ALA A 133 3.43 9.17 1.79
N PHE A 134 2.70 8.57 0.86
CA PHE A 134 3.13 8.53 -0.54
C PHE A 134 3.09 9.91 -1.20
N VAL A 135 2.10 10.74 -0.88
CA VAL A 135 2.03 12.11 -1.39
C VAL A 135 3.24 12.92 -0.90
N GLU A 136 3.59 12.82 0.37
CA GLU A 136 4.77 13.48 0.91
C GLU A 136 6.07 12.96 0.29
N ARG A 137 6.16 11.64 0.07
CA ARG A 137 7.31 11.05 -0.61
C ARG A 137 7.45 11.57 -2.03
N ALA A 138 6.33 11.74 -2.75
CA ALA A 138 6.32 12.28 -4.10
C ALA A 138 6.90 13.71 -4.11
N LYS A 139 6.53 14.54 -3.15
CA LYS A 139 7.11 15.89 -3.01
C LYS A 139 8.62 15.83 -2.79
N HIS A 140 9.09 14.88 -2.00
CA HIS A 140 10.51 14.72 -1.72
C HIS A 140 11.29 14.27 -2.96
N ILE A 141 10.74 13.35 -3.74
CA ILE A 141 11.41 12.77 -4.91
C ILE A 141 11.28 13.63 -6.15
N TYR A 142 10.09 14.17 -6.40
CA TYR A 142 9.78 14.88 -7.65
C TYR A 142 9.75 16.40 -7.51
N GLY A 143 9.74 16.90 -6.32
CA GLY A 143 9.66 18.34 -6.07
C GLY A 143 8.22 18.82 -6.02
#